data_7668fe464b05e4a75d385ce5876c9a86
#
_entry.id   7668fe464b05e4a75d385ce5876c9a86
#
_cell.length_a   1.000
_cell.length_b   1.000
_cell.length_c   1.000
_cell.angle_alpha   90.00
_cell.angle_beta   90.00
_cell.angle_gamma   90.00
#
_symmetry.space_group_name_H-M   'P 1'
#
loop_
_entity.id
_entity.type
_entity.pdbx_description
1 polymer ?
#
loop_
_entity_poly.entity_id
_entity_poly.type
_entity_poly.pdbx_seq_one_letter_code
_entity_poly.pdbx_strand_id
1 'polypeptide(L)'
;IVFGNIHGIVKEVVFRSTPTPEGVGVPTEASGEERLDIEHFSKIVAAEPRPYYVLHGASGLKDGDVAASIKAGITNVHFNTELRVAYRNAIDKVFHEKPNETTPYKYLGPAVEEVKKLVTQKIKVFMNK
;
A
#
# COMPACT_ATOMS: atom_id res chain seq x y z
N ILE A 1 -5.80 8.71 14.96
CA ILE A 1 -6.72 9.68 14.32
C ILE A 1 -7.50 8.95 13.27
N VAL A 2 -8.79 8.96 13.42
CA VAL A 2 -9.70 8.33 12.46
C VAL A 2 -10.13 9.39 11.46
N PHE A 3 -9.79 9.22 10.21
CA PHE A 3 -10.43 9.94 9.13
C PHE A 3 -11.39 8.98 8.46
N GLY A 4 -12.66 9.13 8.75
CA GLY A 4 -13.67 8.34 8.10
C GLY A 4 -14.26 9.12 6.94
N ASN A 5 -13.95 8.75 5.72
CA ASN A 5 -14.90 8.95 4.65
C ASN A 5 -15.90 7.80 4.72
N ILE A 6 -17.12 8.11 5.12
CA ILE A 6 -18.18 7.12 5.15
C ILE A 6 -18.72 6.98 3.73
N HIS A 7 -18.38 5.90 3.06
CA HIS A 7 -19.03 5.48 1.82
C HIS A 7 -20.03 4.37 2.16
N GLY A 8 -21.27 4.74 2.43
CA GLY A 8 -22.29 3.78 2.84
C GLY A 8 -21.95 3.10 4.17
N ILE A 9 -21.68 1.79 4.14
CA ILE A 9 -21.29 0.97 5.31
C ILE A 9 -19.77 0.85 5.49
N VAL A 10 -18.96 1.52 4.67
CA VAL A 10 -17.51 1.45 4.72
C VAL A 10 -16.96 2.66 5.44
N LYS A 11 -16.21 2.44 6.51
CA LYS A 11 -15.43 3.46 7.19
C LYS A 11 -13.97 3.30 6.82
N GLU A 12 -13.39 4.40 6.39
CA GLU A 12 -11.97 4.51 6.13
C GLU A 12 -11.24 4.86 7.43
N VAL A 13 -10.27 4.03 7.78
CA VAL A 13 -9.46 4.22 8.98
C VAL A 13 -8.00 4.18 8.59
N VAL A 14 -7.30 5.28 8.80
CA VAL A 14 -5.87 5.37 8.58
C VAL A 14 -5.19 5.55 9.94
N PHE A 15 -4.39 4.58 10.33
CA PHE A 15 -3.58 4.66 11.54
C PHE A 15 -2.12 4.83 11.16
N ARG A 16 -1.55 5.92 11.59
CA ARG A 16 -0.10 6.14 11.55
C ARG A 16 0.36 6.49 12.96
N SER A 17 1.35 5.79 13.46
CA SER A 17 1.89 6.02 14.81
C SER A 17 2.69 7.32 14.92
N THR A 18 3.09 7.91 13.80
CA THR A 18 3.77 9.21 13.76
C THR A 18 3.05 10.14 12.79
N PRO A 19 2.63 11.34 13.22
CA PRO A 19 2.16 12.35 12.28
C PRO A 19 3.31 12.76 11.38
N THR A 20 3.18 12.58 10.08
CA THR A 20 4.04 13.27 9.12
C THR A 20 3.68 14.75 9.17
N PRO A 21 4.62 15.67 9.43
CA PRO A 21 4.31 17.09 9.58
C PRO A 21 3.81 17.76 8.30
N GLU A 22 3.88 17.13 7.15
CA GLU A 22 3.51 17.74 5.88
C GLU A 22 2.68 16.79 5.03
N GLY A 23 1.55 17.32 4.58
CA GLY A 23 0.61 16.61 3.72
C GLY A 23 1.22 16.23 2.37
N VAL A 24 0.75 15.09 1.86
CA VAL A 24 0.88 14.62 0.47
C VAL A 24 2.26 14.80 -0.12
N GLY A 25 3.27 14.18 0.47
CA GLY A 25 4.57 13.97 -0.14
C GLY A 25 4.77 12.48 -0.43
N VAL A 26 5.33 12.16 -1.58
CA VAL A 26 5.97 10.86 -1.80
C VAL A 26 6.89 10.62 -0.61
N PRO A 27 6.90 9.45 0.05
CA PRO A 27 7.84 9.18 1.12
C PRO A 27 9.26 9.39 0.58
N THR A 28 9.89 10.47 0.97
CA THR A 28 11.33 10.62 0.80
C THR A 28 11.99 9.78 1.88
N GLU A 29 13.09 9.14 1.57
CA GLU A 29 13.84 8.17 2.42
C GLU A 29 14.24 8.68 3.83
N ALA A 30 13.83 9.86 4.21
CA ALA A 30 14.20 10.53 5.46
C ALA A 30 13.12 10.54 6.55
N SER A 31 11.90 10.08 6.27
CA SER A 31 10.87 9.99 7.31
C SER A 31 10.93 8.61 7.96
N GLY A 32 11.05 8.58 9.28
CA GLY A 32 11.16 7.35 10.05
C GLY A 32 10.08 6.32 9.67
N GLU A 33 10.37 5.05 9.93
CA GLU A 33 9.49 3.92 9.57
C GLU A 33 8.05 4.16 10.01
N GLU A 34 7.15 4.31 9.05
CA GLU A 34 5.72 4.38 9.32
C GLU A 34 5.24 3.03 9.85
N ARG A 35 4.57 3.03 10.98
CA ARG A 35 4.01 1.83 11.60
C ARG A 35 2.54 2.01 11.91
N LEU A 36 1.80 0.90 11.86
CA LEU A 36 0.40 0.86 12.24
C LEU A 36 0.27 0.61 13.75
N ASP A 37 -0.60 1.36 14.42
CA ASP A 37 -1.01 1.09 15.80
C ASP A 37 -2.13 0.04 15.80
N ILE A 38 -1.74 -1.22 15.74
CA ILE A 38 -2.65 -2.36 15.67
C ILE A 38 -3.48 -2.50 16.96
N GLU A 39 -2.89 -2.18 18.12
CA GLU A 39 -3.61 -2.25 19.39
C GLU A 39 -4.75 -1.23 19.44
N HIS A 40 -4.48 0.00 19.04
CA HIS A 40 -5.50 1.04 18.98
C HIS A 40 -6.60 0.68 17.97
N PHE A 41 -6.21 0.18 16.79
CA PHE A 41 -7.17 -0.27 15.80
C PHE A 41 -8.07 -1.40 16.32
N SER A 42 -7.49 -2.39 17.02
CA SER A 42 -8.26 -3.49 17.61
C SER A 42 -9.30 -3.00 18.63
N LYS A 43 -8.98 -1.97 19.41
CA LYS A 43 -9.94 -1.34 20.34
C LYS A 43 -11.11 -0.69 19.59
N ILE A 44 -10.84 -0.06 18.44
CA ILE A 44 -11.90 0.54 17.60
C ILE A 44 -12.79 -0.54 17.01
N VAL A 45 -12.21 -1.62 16.47
CA VAL A 45 -13.00 -2.74 15.92
C VAL A 45 -13.87 -3.39 17.02
N ALA A 46 -13.32 -3.54 18.23
CA ALA A 46 -14.09 -4.07 19.35
C ALA A 46 -15.25 -3.16 19.77
N ALA A 47 -15.07 -1.84 19.72
CA ALA A 47 -16.11 -0.87 20.04
C ALA A 47 -17.19 -0.75 18.95
N GLU A 48 -16.83 -0.94 17.68
CA GLU A 48 -17.75 -0.85 16.54
C GLU A 48 -17.42 -1.95 15.50
N PRO A 49 -17.92 -3.18 15.68
CA PRO A 49 -17.56 -4.33 14.84
C PRO A 49 -18.29 -4.39 13.49
N ARG A 50 -19.32 -3.57 13.29
CA ARG A 50 -20.22 -3.64 12.11
C ARG A 50 -19.61 -3.07 10.82
N PRO A 51 -18.79 -1.99 10.84
CA PRO A 51 -18.26 -1.42 9.60
C PRO A 51 -17.23 -2.33 8.92
N TYR A 52 -17.16 -2.23 7.60
CA TYR A 52 -15.99 -2.70 6.85
C TYR A 52 -14.90 -1.65 6.93
N TYR A 53 -13.73 -2.04 7.44
CA TYR A 53 -12.61 -1.14 7.62
C TYR A 53 -11.66 -1.19 6.43
N VAL A 54 -11.26 -0.02 5.94
CA VAL A 54 -10.37 0.15 4.80
C VAL A 54 -9.05 0.77 5.25
N LEU A 55 -7.93 0.16 4.87
CA LEU A 55 -6.60 0.70 5.08
C LEU A 55 -6.17 1.45 3.83
N HIS A 56 -6.07 2.77 3.92
CA HIS A 56 -5.49 3.62 2.87
C HIS A 56 -3.99 3.84 3.11
N GLY A 57 -3.26 4.11 2.02
CA GLY A 57 -1.84 4.43 2.11
C GLY A 57 -0.98 3.28 2.60
N ALA A 58 -1.33 2.05 2.23
CA ALA A 58 -0.57 0.87 2.64
C ALA A 58 0.79 0.72 1.93
N SER A 59 1.05 1.50 0.88
CA SER A 59 2.36 1.54 0.22
C SER A 59 3.43 2.06 1.17
N GLY A 60 4.55 1.35 1.30
CA GLY A 60 5.64 1.69 2.22
C GLY A 60 5.49 1.15 3.65
N LEU A 61 4.33 0.60 4.01
CA LEU A 61 4.17 -0.09 5.28
C LEU A 61 4.85 -1.46 5.25
N LYS A 62 5.30 -1.93 6.42
CA LYS A 62 5.84 -3.29 6.56
C LYS A 62 4.75 -4.32 6.29
N ASP A 63 5.06 -5.34 5.53
CA ASP A 63 4.13 -6.44 5.21
C ASP A 63 3.56 -7.09 6.48
N GLY A 64 4.35 -7.19 7.56
CA GLY A 64 3.91 -7.69 8.86
C GLY A 64 2.83 -6.81 9.51
N ASP A 65 2.95 -5.49 9.44
CA ASP A 65 1.95 -4.56 9.98
C ASP A 65 0.65 -4.62 9.17
N VAL A 66 0.75 -4.74 7.84
CA VAL A 66 -0.42 -4.94 6.97
C VAL A 66 -1.12 -6.26 7.29
N ALA A 67 -0.37 -7.37 7.40
CA ALA A 67 -0.95 -8.66 7.78
C ALA A 67 -1.60 -8.62 9.16
N ALA A 68 -0.99 -7.95 10.14
CA ALA A 68 -1.56 -7.76 11.47
C ALA A 68 -2.83 -6.93 11.45
N SER A 69 -2.89 -5.87 10.63
CA SER A 69 -4.09 -5.04 10.47
C SER A 69 -5.26 -5.82 9.87
N ILE A 70 -4.99 -6.70 8.91
CA ILE A 70 -6.01 -7.59 8.32
C ILE A 70 -6.55 -8.55 9.39
N LYS A 71 -5.68 -9.16 10.18
CA LYS A 71 -6.10 -10.01 11.31
C LYS A 71 -6.92 -9.26 12.35
N ALA A 72 -6.64 -7.97 12.55
CA ALA A 72 -7.37 -7.11 13.46
C ALA A 72 -8.71 -6.62 12.93
N GLY A 73 -9.04 -6.85 11.63
CA GLY A 73 -10.35 -6.53 11.08
C GLY A 73 -10.37 -5.62 9.85
N ILE A 74 -9.21 -5.29 9.27
CA ILE A 74 -9.18 -4.62 7.96
C ILE A 74 -9.71 -5.58 6.89
N THR A 75 -10.66 -5.12 6.11
CA THR A 75 -11.32 -5.89 5.04
C THR A 75 -10.90 -5.46 3.64
N ASN A 76 -10.35 -4.27 3.50
CA ASN A 76 -9.89 -3.72 2.23
C ASN A 76 -8.59 -2.95 2.42
N VAL A 77 -7.61 -3.17 1.54
CA VAL A 77 -6.28 -2.53 1.60
C VAL A 77 -5.97 -1.87 0.27
N HIS A 78 -5.64 -0.59 0.29
CA HIS A 78 -5.32 0.18 -0.91
C HIS A 78 -3.82 0.35 -1.08
N PHE A 79 -3.30 -0.22 -2.16
CA PHE A 79 -1.93 -0.02 -2.65
C PHE A 79 -1.93 0.74 -3.96
N ASN A 80 -1.09 1.74 -4.09
CA ASN A 80 -0.95 2.47 -5.35
C ASN A 80 0.51 2.86 -5.64
N THR A 81 1.15 3.56 -4.71
CA THR A 81 2.48 4.15 -4.95
C THR A 81 3.52 3.10 -5.33
N GLU A 82 3.60 1.98 -4.61
CA GLU A 82 4.54 0.90 -4.93
C GLU A 82 4.33 0.34 -6.34
N LEU A 83 3.08 0.17 -6.78
CA LEU A 83 2.78 -0.31 -8.14
C LEU A 83 3.28 0.66 -9.20
N ARG A 84 3.06 1.96 -8.99
CA ARG A 84 3.53 3.01 -9.90
C ARG A 84 5.05 3.09 -9.95
N VAL A 85 5.71 2.96 -8.80
CA VAL A 85 7.17 2.96 -8.70
C VAL A 85 7.75 1.74 -9.40
N ALA A 86 7.21 0.54 -9.16
CA ALA A 86 7.65 -0.69 -9.84
C ALA A 86 7.51 -0.57 -11.36
N TYR A 87 6.36 -0.09 -11.83
CA TYR A 87 6.12 0.15 -13.25
C TYR A 87 7.14 1.15 -13.85
N ARG A 88 7.33 2.31 -13.20
CA ARG A 88 8.24 3.37 -13.65
C ARG A 88 9.68 2.89 -13.71
N ASN A 89 10.16 2.23 -12.65
CA ASN A 89 11.54 1.75 -12.59
C ASN A 89 11.82 0.67 -13.63
N ALA A 90 10.87 -0.20 -13.92
CA ALA A 90 11.03 -1.22 -14.95
C ALA A 90 11.18 -0.61 -16.35
N ILE A 91 10.40 0.43 -16.66
CA ILE A 91 10.52 1.16 -17.93
C ILE A 91 11.87 1.88 -18.00
N ASP A 92 12.27 2.58 -16.94
CA ASP A 92 13.57 3.26 -16.89
C ASP A 92 14.73 2.30 -17.14
N LYS A 93 14.68 1.13 -16.52
CA LYS A 93 15.71 0.10 -16.73
C LYS A 93 15.81 -0.29 -18.19
N VAL A 94 14.68 -0.51 -18.88
CA VAL A 94 14.70 -0.86 -20.30
C VAL A 94 15.33 0.23 -21.15
N PHE A 95 14.99 1.49 -20.91
CA PHE A 95 15.56 2.60 -21.68
C PHE A 95 17.05 2.86 -21.37
N HIS A 96 17.50 2.53 -20.17
CA HIS A 96 18.93 2.51 -19.85
C HIS A 96 19.69 1.40 -20.60
N GLU A 97 19.13 0.20 -20.63
CA GLU A 97 19.76 -0.96 -21.28
C GLU A 97 19.64 -0.91 -22.81
N LYS A 98 18.56 -0.33 -23.32
CA LYS A 98 18.21 -0.26 -24.74
C LYS A 98 17.69 1.13 -25.12
N PRO A 99 18.57 2.14 -25.16
CA PRO A 99 18.15 3.54 -25.32
C PRO A 99 17.41 3.83 -26.64
N ASN A 100 17.62 3.00 -27.65
CA ASN A 100 16.99 3.13 -28.98
C ASN A 100 15.77 2.22 -29.19
N GLU A 101 15.28 1.54 -28.14
CA GLU A 101 14.09 0.70 -28.28
C GLU A 101 12.82 1.56 -28.38
N THR A 102 12.15 1.45 -29.50
CA THR A 102 10.92 2.22 -29.80
C THR A 102 9.67 1.37 -29.78
N THR A 103 9.82 0.05 -29.62
CA THR A 103 8.71 -0.92 -29.73
C THR A 103 7.97 -1.04 -28.40
N PRO A 104 6.70 -0.60 -28.28
CA PRO A 104 5.98 -0.52 -27.00
C PRO A 104 5.93 -1.86 -26.23
N TYR A 105 5.61 -2.97 -26.88
CA TYR A 105 5.50 -4.26 -26.20
C TYR A 105 6.85 -4.77 -25.64
N LYS A 106 7.98 -4.28 -26.15
CA LYS A 106 9.31 -4.65 -25.64
C LYS A 106 9.70 -3.88 -24.39
N TYR A 107 9.30 -2.61 -24.27
CA TYR A 107 9.58 -1.84 -23.04
C TYR A 107 8.45 -1.90 -22.01
N LEU A 108 7.22 -2.16 -22.40
CA LEU A 108 6.10 -2.35 -21.47
C LEU A 108 6.06 -3.76 -20.87
N GLY A 109 6.51 -4.78 -21.59
CA GLY A 109 6.53 -6.16 -21.10
C GLY A 109 7.22 -6.33 -19.74
N PRO A 110 8.46 -5.88 -19.58
CA PRO A 110 9.14 -5.89 -18.28
C PRO A 110 8.39 -5.16 -17.17
N ALA A 111 7.73 -4.03 -17.49
CA ALA A 111 6.94 -3.29 -16.52
C ALA A 111 5.72 -4.10 -16.03
N VAL A 112 5.05 -4.81 -16.93
CA VAL A 112 3.94 -5.71 -16.58
C VAL A 112 4.42 -6.83 -15.65
N GLU A 113 5.58 -7.44 -15.93
CA GLU A 113 6.11 -8.50 -15.08
C GLU A 113 6.52 -8.02 -13.69
N GLU A 114 7.12 -6.83 -13.55
CA GLU A 114 7.46 -6.27 -12.23
C GLU A 114 6.22 -5.92 -11.41
N VAL A 115 5.18 -5.33 -12.03
CA VAL A 115 3.90 -5.09 -11.36
C VAL A 115 3.25 -6.41 -10.93
N LYS A 116 3.26 -7.43 -11.79
CA LYS A 116 2.73 -8.77 -11.49
C LYS A 116 3.45 -9.43 -10.31
N LYS A 117 4.78 -9.34 -10.24
CA LYS A 117 5.56 -9.85 -9.09
C LYS A 117 5.12 -9.17 -7.80
N LEU A 118 5.04 -7.84 -7.81
CA LEU A 118 4.63 -7.07 -6.64
C LEU A 118 3.20 -7.41 -6.20
N VAL A 119 2.24 -7.46 -7.13
CA VAL A 119 0.86 -7.86 -6.84
C VAL A 119 0.81 -9.27 -6.24
N THR A 120 1.58 -10.21 -6.80
CA THR A 120 1.65 -11.59 -6.29
C THR A 120 2.18 -11.62 -4.86
N GLN A 121 3.20 -10.82 -4.55
CA GLN A 121 3.74 -10.69 -3.19
C GLN A 121 2.67 -10.14 -2.23
N LYS A 122 1.99 -9.06 -2.60
CA LYS A 122 0.95 -8.45 -1.74
C LYS A 122 -0.24 -9.39 -1.51
N ILE A 123 -0.66 -10.16 -2.51
CA ILE A 123 -1.70 -11.19 -2.34
C ILE A 123 -1.26 -12.23 -1.29
N LYS A 124 -0.01 -12.70 -1.32
CA LYS A 124 0.50 -13.62 -0.31
C LYS A 124 0.44 -13.02 1.11
N VAL A 125 0.82 -11.76 1.25
CA VAL A 125 0.71 -11.03 2.53
C VAL A 125 -0.74 -10.96 3.01
N PHE A 126 -1.68 -10.64 2.13
CA PHE A 126 -3.10 -10.54 2.46
C PHE A 126 -3.71 -11.89 2.85
N MET A 127 -3.25 -12.96 2.22
CA MET A 127 -3.71 -14.33 2.52
C MET A 127 -2.97 -14.97 3.70
N ASN A 128 -2.02 -14.26 4.34
CA ASN A 128 -1.15 -14.79 5.39
C ASN A 128 -0.42 -16.10 4.99
N LYS A 129 0.05 -16.17 3.74
CA LYS A 129 0.76 -17.32 3.17
C LYS A 129 2.23 -17.02 2.93
#